data_4f6fac07f7173cfb8554b41f4811c613
#
_entry.id   4f6fac07f7173cfb8554b41f4811c613
#
_cell.length_a   1.000
_cell.length_b   1.000
_cell.length_c   1.000
_cell.angle_alpha   90.00
_cell.angle_beta   90.00
_cell.angle_gamma   90.00
#
_symmetry.space_group_name_H-M   'P 1'
#
loop_
_entity.id
_entity.type
_entity.pdbx_description
1 polymer ?
#
loop_
_entity_poly.entity_id
_entity_poly.type
_entity_poly.pdbx_seq_one_letter_code
_entity_poly.pdbx_strand_id
1 'polypeptide(L)'
;MDKQALFDQIKGGLIVSCQALEHEPLYTKGGGIMPLMAKAAAQSGAVGIRANTVRDITQIKEAVDLPVIGIIKKDYEGTPMYITVTMKEVDELVACGVDILAVQGTSALRPDGSTAAQFIEAIKAKYPEQLVMADCATIEEGIACANAGADFVGTTMRGYTPETQGCDDIDFDFIHELSEKCPAKIIAEGHIHYPEQAKK
;
A
#
# COMPACT_ATOMS: atom_id res chain seq x y z
N MET A 1 6.01 -17.27 -0.74
CA MET A 1 7.39 -16.79 -1.05
C MET A 1 8.08 -16.51 0.28
N ASP A 2 9.39 -16.79 0.39
CA ASP A 2 10.16 -16.38 1.59
C ASP A 2 10.22 -14.86 1.66
N LYS A 3 10.13 -14.31 2.88
CA LYS A 3 10.11 -12.86 3.14
C LYS A 3 11.34 -12.15 2.55
N GLN A 4 12.53 -12.73 2.72
CA GLN A 4 13.77 -12.14 2.19
C GLN A 4 13.78 -12.17 0.65
N ALA A 5 13.32 -13.26 0.05
CA ALA A 5 13.23 -13.38 -1.41
C ALA A 5 12.28 -12.32 -2.01
N LEU A 6 11.16 -12.02 -1.33
CA LEU A 6 10.25 -10.97 -1.76
C LEU A 6 10.90 -9.58 -1.65
N PHE A 7 11.60 -9.30 -0.55
CA PHE A 7 12.33 -8.04 -0.39
C PHE A 7 13.37 -7.84 -1.48
N ASP A 8 14.14 -8.88 -1.79
CA ASP A 8 15.17 -8.82 -2.82
C ASP A 8 14.58 -8.64 -4.22
N GLN A 9 13.41 -9.23 -4.47
CA GLN A 9 12.70 -9.10 -5.74
C GLN A 9 12.21 -7.68 -6.00
N ILE A 10 11.63 -7.00 -5.00
CA ILE A 10 11.02 -5.66 -5.18
C ILE A 10 12.02 -4.52 -4.98
N LYS A 11 13.18 -4.78 -4.38
CA LYS A 11 14.17 -3.75 -4.04
C LYS A 11 14.69 -3.03 -5.27
N GLY A 12 14.56 -1.69 -5.27
CA GLY A 12 15.05 -0.82 -6.35
C GLY A 12 14.30 -0.98 -7.67
N GLY A 13 13.16 -1.68 -7.67
CA GLY A 13 12.31 -1.85 -8.82
C GLY A 13 11.03 -1.00 -8.77
N LEU A 14 10.29 -0.99 -9.86
CA LEU A 14 9.02 -0.28 -9.98
C LEU A 14 7.85 -1.19 -9.64
N ILE A 15 7.04 -0.79 -8.67
CA ILE A 15 5.74 -1.39 -8.36
C ILE A 15 4.67 -0.55 -9.04
N VAL A 16 3.84 -1.16 -9.90
CA VAL A 16 2.83 -0.44 -10.67
C VAL A 16 1.47 -0.56 -10.01
N SER A 17 0.83 0.60 -9.80
CA SER A 17 -0.54 0.66 -9.28
C SER A 17 -1.55 0.35 -10.39
N CYS A 18 -2.27 -0.75 -10.26
CA CYS A 18 -3.36 -1.20 -11.14
C CYS A 18 -4.68 -1.14 -10.38
N GLN A 19 -5.29 0.05 -10.36
CA GLN A 19 -6.51 0.35 -9.60
C GLN A 19 -7.46 1.21 -10.44
N ALA A 20 -8.77 1.01 -10.25
CA ALA A 20 -9.80 1.92 -10.71
C ALA A 20 -10.98 1.89 -9.73
N LEU A 21 -11.41 3.07 -9.30
CA LEU A 21 -12.60 3.27 -8.48
C LEU A 21 -13.84 3.39 -9.36
N GLU A 22 -15.04 3.21 -8.78
CA GLU A 22 -16.31 3.16 -9.53
C GLU A 22 -16.58 4.38 -10.43
N HIS A 23 -16.04 5.54 -10.07
CA HIS A 23 -16.18 6.77 -10.84
C HIS A 23 -15.08 7.01 -11.89
N GLU A 24 -14.08 6.12 -11.96
CA GLU A 24 -12.93 6.27 -12.84
C GLU A 24 -13.13 5.54 -14.18
N PRO A 25 -12.55 6.06 -15.29
CA PRO A 25 -12.83 5.57 -16.66
C PRO A 25 -12.46 4.10 -16.90
N LEU A 26 -11.49 3.56 -16.18
CA LEU A 26 -11.04 2.16 -16.35
C LEU A 26 -11.78 1.18 -15.41
N TYR A 27 -12.73 1.68 -14.62
CA TYR A 27 -13.56 0.80 -13.79
C TYR A 27 -14.52 -0.02 -14.62
N THR A 28 -14.62 -1.30 -14.33
CA THR A 28 -15.66 -2.19 -14.84
C THR A 28 -16.22 -3.02 -13.71
N LYS A 29 -17.54 -3.20 -13.65
CA LYS A 29 -18.21 -3.92 -12.58
C LYS A 29 -17.74 -5.39 -12.49
N GLY A 30 -17.40 -6.00 -13.61
CA GLY A 30 -16.90 -7.39 -13.70
C GLY A 30 -15.38 -7.52 -13.57
N GLY A 31 -14.64 -6.43 -13.46
CA GLY A 31 -13.16 -6.45 -13.55
C GLY A 31 -12.66 -6.61 -14.98
N GLY A 32 -11.49 -7.21 -15.15
CA GLY A 32 -10.90 -7.57 -16.44
C GLY A 32 -9.96 -6.51 -17.04
N ILE A 33 -10.02 -5.26 -16.61
CA ILE A 33 -9.10 -4.21 -17.08
C ILE A 33 -7.80 -4.22 -16.28
N MET A 34 -7.88 -4.31 -14.95
CA MET A 34 -6.69 -4.29 -14.08
C MET A 34 -5.70 -5.43 -14.35
N PRO A 35 -6.12 -6.68 -14.63
CA PRO A 35 -5.19 -7.73 -15.06
C PRO A 35 -4.52 -7.46 -16.41
N LEU A 36 -5.13 -6.71 -17.32
CA LEU A 36 -4.47 -6.29 -18.58
C LEU A 36 -3.39 -5.23 -18.31
N MET A 37 -3.68 -4.28 -17.41
CA MET A 37 -2.68 -3.30 -16.95
C MET A 37 -1.51 -3.99 -16.26
N ALA A 38 -1.77 -4.97 -15.39
CA ALA A 38 -0.74 -5.74 -14.71
C ALA A 38 0.14 -6.53 -15.68
N LYS A 39 -0.44 -7.14 -16.74
CA LYS A 39 0.33 -7.78 -17.81
C LYS A 39 1.24 -6.80 -18.54
N ALA A 40 0.73 -5.62 -18.89
CA ALA A 40 1.54 -4.59 -19.54
C ALA A 40 2.67 -4.11 -18.63
N ALA A 41 2.41 -3.92 -17.34
CA ALA A 41 3.41 -3.56 -16.35
C ALA A 41 4.49 -4.63 -16.21
N ALA A 42 4.11 -5.90 -16.09
CA ALA A 42 5.04 -7.04 -16.03
C ALA A 42 5.94 -7.13 -17.28
N GLN A 43 5.36 -6.97 -18.48
CA GLN A 43 6.11 -6.96 -19.73
C GLN A 43 7.09 -5.77 -19.84
N SER A 44 6.79 -4.69 -19.13
CA SER A 44 7.63 -3.48 -19.07
C SER A 44 8.67 -3.53 -17.94
N GLY A 45 8.77 -4.63 -17.18
CA GLY A 45 9.78 -4.83 -16.16
C GLY A 45 9.36 -4.40 -14.75
N ALA A 46 8.07 -4.22 -14.49
CA ALA A 46 7.59 -4.03 -13.12
C ALA A 46 7.95 -5.26 -12.26
N VAL A 47 8.30 -5.01 -10.99
CA VAL A 47 8.70 -6.04 -10.02
C VAL A 47 7.58 -6.41 -9.05
N GLY A 48 6.48 -5.66 -9.05
CA GLY A 48 5.30 -5.88 -8.22
C GLY A 48 4.11 -5.07 -8.73
N ILE A 49 2.94 -5.39 -8.22
CA ILE A 49 1.68 -4.71 -8.53
C ILE A 49 1.03 -4.25 -7.23
N ARG A 50 0.49 -3.04 -7.21
CA ARG A 50 -0.42 -2.59 -6.16
C ARG A 50 -1.85 -2.60 -6.69
N ALA A 51 -2.77 -3.24 -5.99
CA ALA A 51 -4.13 -3.46 -6.48
C ALA A 51 -5.18 -3.24 -5.38
N ASN A 52 -6.38 -2.81 -5.81
CA ASN A 52 -7.53 -2.56 -4.96
C ASN A 52 -8.62 -3.59 -5.24
N THR A 53 -9.32 -4.03 -4.20
CA THR A 53 -10.42 -5.00 -4.17
C THR A 53 -10.00 -6.46 -4.38
N VAL A 54 -10.67 -7.36 -3.68
CA VAL A 54 -10.47 -8.81 -3.81
C VAL A 54 -10.64 -9.28 -5.25
N ARG A 55 -11.64 -8.73 -5.97
CA ARG A 55 -11.91 -9.05 -7.38
C ARG A 55 -10.69 -8.82 -8.28
N ASP A 56 -10.16 -7.60 -8.26
CA ASP A 56 -9.06 -7.23 -9.14
C ASP A 56 -7.75 -7.89 -8.72
N ILE A 57 -7.49 -8.01 -7.41
CA ILE A 57 -6.34 -8.74 -6.87
C ILE A 57 -6.34 -10.19 -7.34
N THR A 58 -7.47 -10.90 -7.22
CA THR A 58 -7.59 -12.29 -7.67
C THR A 58 -7.31 -12.43 -9.17
N GLN A 59 -7.93 -11.57 -9.99
CA GLN A 59 -7.73 -11.58 -11.44
C GLN A 59 -6.30 -11.21 -11.85
N ILE A 60 -5.65 -10.30 -11.12
CA ILE A 60 -4.23 -9.94 -11.35
C ILE A 60 -3.32 -11.12 -11.01
N LYS A 61 -3.53 -11.79 -9.88
CA LYS A 61 -2.73 -12.98 -9.47
C LYS A 61 -2.87 -14.15 -10.45
N GLU A 62 -4.01 -14.29 -11.11
CA GLU A 62 -4.20 -15.27 -12.20
C GLU A 62 -3.48 -14.85 -13.50
N ALA A 63 -3.21 -13.55 -13.68
CA ALA A 63 -2.71 -12.98 -14.93
C ALA A 63 -1.20 -12.82 -14.97
N VAL A 64 -0.54 -12.59 -13.82
CA VAL A 64 0.91 -12.34 -13.70
C VAL A 64 1.49 -13.02 -12.46
N ASP A 65 2.76 -13.41 -12.55
CA ASP A 65 3.53 -13.99 -11.44
C ASP A 65 4.42 -12.91 -10.81
N LEU A 66 3.77 -11.88 -10.25
CA LEU A 66 4.44 -10.78 -9.53
C LEU A 66 3.83 -10.64 -8.14
N PRO A 67 4.62 -10.22 -7.13
CA PRO A 67 4.09 -9.88 -5.81
C PRO A 67 3.00 -8.81 -5.90
N VAL A 68 1.93 -8.99 -5.12
CA VAL A 68 0.80 -8.07 -5.08
C VAL A 68 0.69 -7.41 -3.72
N ILE A 69 0.77 -6.07 -3.70
CA ILE A 69 0.36 -5.24 -2.57
C ILE A 69 -1.16 -5.04 -2.69
N GLY A 70 -1.90 -5.60 -1.75
CA GLY A 70 -3.37 -5.54 -1.76
C GLY A 70 -3.92 -4.50 -0.81
N ILE A 71 -4.94 -3.77 -1.25
CA ILE A 71 -5.75 -2.86 -0.45
C ILE A 71 -7.24 -3.05 -0.72
N ILE A 72 -8.06 -2.56 0.19
CA ILE A 72 -9.49 -2.32 -0.05
C ILE A 72 -9.79 -0.88 0.33
N LYS A 73 -10.12 -0.06 -0.69
CA LYS A 73 -10.56 1.32 -0.49
C LYS A 73 -12.05 1.36 -0.23
N LYS A 74 -12.42 1.96 0.90
CA LYS A 74 -13.81 2.13 1.30
C LYS A 74 -13.93 3.28 2.28
N ASP A 75 -14.90 4.15 2.05
CA ASP A 75 -15.22 5.25 2.95
C ASP A 75 -15.99 4.76 4.18
N TYR A 76 -15.72 5.37 5.33
CA TYR A 76 -16.36 5.10 6.60
C TYR A 76 -16.86 6.39 7.21
N GLU A 77 -18.07 6.35 7.77
CA GLU A 77 -18.62 7.48 8.50
C GLU A 77 -17.80 7.75 9.78
N GLY A 78 -17.50 9.02 10.04
CA GLY A 78 -16.82 9.46 11.26
C GLY A 78 -15.29 9.36 11.25
N THR A 79 -14.68 8.92 10.16
CA THR A 79 -13.21 8.93 10.00
C THR A 79 -12.82 9.31 8.56
N PRO A 80 -11.70 10.00 8.37
CA PRO A 80 -11.15 10.27 7.02
C PRO A 80 -10.38 9.07 6.44
N MET A 81 -10.29 7.95 7.16
CA MET A 81 -9.56 6.77 6.69
C MET A 81 -10.35 6.02 5.61
N TYR A 82 -9.64 5.52 4.60
CA TYR A 82 -10.26 4.79 3.48
C TYR A 82 -9.44 3.63 2.92
N ILE A 83 -8.21 3.39 3.39
CA ILE A 83 -7.36 2.28 2.90
C ILE A 83 -7.31 1.17 3.96
N THR A 84 -7.99 0.05 3.70
CA THR A 84 -7.99 -1.16 4.53
C THR A 84 -8.19 -0.82 6.01
N VAL A 85 -9.36 -0.28 6.33
CA VAL A 85 -9.61 0.43 7.59
C VAL A 85 -9.96 -0.50 8.74
N THR A 86 -10.59 -1.65 8.45
CA THR A 86 -11.07 -2.58 9.47
C THR A 86 -10.50 -3.98 9.31
N MET A 87 -10.58 -4.80 10.36
CA MET A 87 -10.13 -6.19 10.33
C MET A 87 -10.89 -7.04 9.30
N LYS A 88 -12.09 -6.62 8.90
CA LYS A 88 -12.86 -7.30 7.85
C LYS A 88 -12.12 -7.24 6.50
N GLU A 89 -11.64 -6.05 6.10
CA GLU A 89 -10.86 -5.90 4.87
C GLU A 89 -9.54 -6.66 4.95
N VAL A 90 -8.90 -6.69 6.13
CA VAL A 90 -7.70 -7.50 6.38
C VAL A 90 -7.98 -8.98 6.12
N ASP A 91 -9.05 -9.52 6.69
CA ASP A 91 -9.44 -10.93 6.53
C ASP A 91 -9.70 -11.27 5.05
N GLU A 92 -10.39 -10.39 4.33
CA GLU A 92 -10.68 -10.55 2.90
C GLU A 92 -9.39 -10.54 2.05
N LEU A 93 -8.45 -9.65 2.35
CA LEU A 93 -7.16 -9.55 1.65
C LEU A 93 -6.25 -10.76 1.93
N VAL A 94 -6.17 -11.19 3.18
CA VAL A 94 -5.41 -12.40 3.54
C VAL A 94 -6.02 -13.64 2.87
N ALA A 95 -7.34 -13.76 2.85
CA ALA A 95 -8.03 -14.89 2.21
C ALA A 95 -7.80 -14.95 0.69
N CYS A 96 -7.65 -13.79 0.01
CA CYS A 96 -7.31 -13.78 -1.42
C CYS A 96 -5.81 -13.93 -1.70
N GLY A 97 -4.99 -14.08 -0.66
CA GLY A 97 -3.58 -14.41 -0.77
C GLY A 97 -2.69 -13.26 -1.26
N VAL A 98 -2.92 -12.03 -0.78
CA VAL A 98 -2.01 -10.92 -1.06
C VAL A 98 -0.62 -11.19 -0.49
N ASP A 99 0.43 -10.78 -1.19
CA ASP A 99 1.80 -10.95 -0.72
C ASP A 99 2.14 -9.91 0.35
N ILE A 100 1.69 -8.67 0.15
CA ILE A 100 1.80 -7.56 1.09
C ILE A 100 0.40 -6.97 1.31
N LEU A 101 -0.02 -6.84 2.56
CA LEU A 101 -1.26 -6.20 2.95
C LEU A 101 -0.97 -4.74 3.30
N ALA A 102 -1.55 -3.78 2.59
CA ALA A 102 -1.36 -2.37 2.91
C ALA A 102 -2.57 -1.78 3.67
N VAL A 103 -2.27 -1.00 4.70
CA VAL A 103 -3.25 -0.33 5.56
C VAL A 103 -2.91 1.16 5.70
N GLN A 104 -3.90 2.00 5.90
CA GLN A 104 -3.65 3.41 6.22
C GLN A 104 -2.96 3.53 7.58
N GLY A 105 -1.80 4.19 7.58
CA GLY A 105 -0.91 4.35 8.73
C GLY A 105 -0.91 5.76 9.33
N THR A 106 -1.93 6.58 8.99
CA THR A 106 -2.02 7.99 9.45
C THR A 106 -2.47 8.12 10.90
N SER A 107 -2.33 9.33 11.45
CA SER A 107 -2.70 9.70 12.83
C SER A 107 -4.21 9.65 13.11
N ALA A 108 -5.06 9.63 12.07
CA ALA A 108 -6.50 9.50 12.22
C ALA A 108 -6.88 8.18 12.93
N LEU A 109 -7.94 8.22 13.73
CA LEU A 109 -8.45 7.02 14.40
C LEU A 109 -9.38 6.23 13.46
N ARG A 110 -9.35 4.91 13.61
CA ARG A 110 -10.28 3.99 12.96
C ARG A 110 -11.68 4.09 13.54
N PRO A 111 -12.72 3.55 12.90
CA PRO A 111 -14.10 3.58 13.42
C PRO A 111 -14.27 2.97 14.82
N ASP A 112 -13.40 2.04 15.21
CA ASP A 112 -13.38 1.42 16.54
C ASP A 112 -12.55 2.20 17.57
N GLY A 113 -11.98 3.35 17.19
CA GLY A 113 -11.14 4.20 18.02
C GLY A 113 -9.68 3.76 18.11
N SER A 114 -9.26 2.69 17.41
CA SER A 114 -7.88 2.24 17.43
C SER A 114 -6.96 3.13 16.58
N THR A 115 -5.70 3.23 17.01
CA THR A 115 -4.62 3.86 16.24
C THR A 115 -4.08 2.92 15.16
N ALA A 116 -3.30 3.47 14.22
CA ALA A 116 -2.62 2.67 13.20
C ALA A 116 -1.68 1.61 13.82
N ALA A 117 -0.92 1.97 14.85
CA ALA A 117 -0.03 1.06 15.56
C ALA A 117 -0.79 -0.11 16.19
N GLN A 118 -1.85 0.17 16.96
CA GLN A 118 -2.70 -0.87 17.58
C GLN A 118 -3.33 -1.81 16.55
N PHE A 119 -3.72 -1.27 15.41
CA PHE A 119 -4.29 -2.07 14.33
C PHE A 119 -3.25 -2.99 13.68
N ILE A 120 -2.03 -2.50 13.44
CA ILE A 120 -0.92 -3.31 12.92
C ILE A 120 -0.55 -4.42 13.91
N GLU A 121 -0.46 -4.12 15.21
CA GLU A 121 -0.25 -5.13 16.26
C GLU A 121 -1.33 -6.22 16.24
N ALA A 122 -2.61 -5.82 16.08
CA ALA A 122 -3.72 -6.77 15.99
C ALA A 122 -3.64 -7.64 14.72
N ILE A 123 -3.24 -7.06 13.58
CA ILE A 123 -2.99 -7.82 12.34
C ILE A 123 -1.87 -8.84 12.55
N LYS A 124 -0.73 -8.42 13.09
CA LYS A 124 0.43 -9.29 13.33
C LYS A 124 0.14 -10.38 14.36
N ALA A 125 -0.69 -10.10 15.36
CA ALA A 125 -1.16 -11.12 16.31
C ALA A 125 -2.04 -12.20 15.65
N LYS A 126 -2.92 -11.80 14.71
CA LYS A 126 -3.81 -12.72 13.99
C LYS A 126 -3.14 -13.43 12.83
N TYR A 127 -2.25 -12.73 12.12
CA TYR A 127 -1.58 -13.18 10.91
C TYR A 127 -0.06 -12.90 10.99
N PRO A 128 0.70 -13.64 11.83
CA PRO A 128 2.11 -13.32 12.11
C PRO A 128 3.02 -13.36 10.87
N GLU A 129 2.69 -14.19 9.88
CA GLU A 129 3.49 -14.32 8.66
C GLU A 129 3.10 -13.31 7.57
N GLN A 130 1.95 -12.63 7.71
CA GLN A 130 1.51 -11.65 6.71
C GLN A 130 2.43 -10.43 6.72
N LEU A 131 2.98 -10.08 5.55
CA LEU A 131 3.70 -8.83 5.37
C LEU A 131 2.72 -7.66 5.37
N VAL A 132 3.04 -6.63 6.15
CA VAL A 132 2.20 -5.44 6.32
C VAL A 132 2.95 -4.20 5.84
N MET A 133 2.29 -3.39 5.02
CA MET A 133 2.71 -2.06 4.61
C MET A 133 1.80 -1.02 5.28
N ALA A 134 2.40 0.04 5.82
CA ALA A 134 1.67 1.18 6.37
C ALA A 134 1.79 2.38 5.45
N ASP A 135 0.66 2.89 4.94
CA ASP A 135 0.59 4.09 4.11
C ASP A 135 0.57 5.33 5.03
N CYS A 136 1.70 6.02 5.12
CA CYS A 136 1.94 7.12 6.05
C CYS A 136 2.09 8.47 5.35
N ALA A 137 1.90 9.55 6.11
CA ALA A 137 2.05 10.94 5.66
C ALA A 137 3.22 11.64 6.34
N THR A 138 3.63 11.18 7.53
CA THR A 138 4.70 11.79 8.34
C THR A 138 5.74 10.75 8.77
N ILE A 139 6.91 11.24 9.19
CA ILE A 139 8.00 10.39 9.69
C ILE A 139 7.59 9.69 10.98
N GLU A 140 6.92 10.40 11.87
CA GLU A 140 6.45 9.89 13.16
C GLU A 140 5.46 8.74 12.98
N GLU A 141 4.53 8.87 12.05
CA GLU A 141 3.59 7.81 11.67
C GLU A 141 4.33 6.57 11.16
N GLY A 142 5.28 6.77 10.25
CA GLY A 142 6.09 5.68 9.69
C GLY A 142 6.86 4.92 10.77
N ILE A 143 7.53 5.64 11.68
CA ILE A 143 8.28 5.04 12.78
C ILE A 143 7.33 4.30 13.74
N ALA A 144 6.19 4.90 14.09
CA ALA A 144 5.22 4.25 14.98
C ALA A 144 4.65 2.96 14.37
N CYS A 145 4.30 2.97 13.08
CA CYS A 145 3.82 1.80 12.37
C CYS A 145 4.89 0.70 12.26
N ALA A 146 6.13 1.08 11.97
CA ALA A 146 7.26 0.14 11.90
C ALA A 146 7.52 -0.53 13.25
N ASN A 147 7.50 0.24 14.34
CA ASN A 147 7.66 -0.29 15.70
C ASN A 147 6.50 -1.22 16.11
N ALA A 148 5.30 -1.02 15.56
CA ALA A 148 4.14 -1.89 15.74
C ALA A 148 4.20 -3.19 14.89
N GLY A 149 5.21 -3.34 14.03
CA GLY A 149 5.45 -4.53 13.24
C GLY A 149 5.14 -4.41 11.74
N ALA A 150 4.95 -3.20 11.21
CA ALA A 150 4.90 -3.03 9.76
C ALA A 150 6.24 -3.39 9.14
N ASP A 151 6.21 -4.20 8.07
CA ASP A 151 7.39 -4.63 7.31
C ASP A 151 7.85 -3.56 6.31
N PHE A 152 6.87 -2.79 5.82
CA PHE A 152 7.06 -1.68 4.89
C PHE A 152 6.34 -0.43 5.37
N VAL A 153 6.87 0.73 5.02
CA VAL A 153 6.22 2.03 5.15
C VAL A 153 6.21 2.71 3.80
N GLY A 154 5.02 3.10 3.35
CA GLY A 154 4.79 3.86 2.12
C GLY A 154 4.60 5.34 2.39
N THR A 155 5.07 6.19 1.49
CA THR A 155 4.86 7.64 1.54
C THR A 155 3.52 8.07 0.92
N THR A 156 2.63 7.11 0.72
CA THR A 156 1.36 7.19 -0.01
C THR A 156 0.46 8.34 0.44
N MET A 157 0.43 8.61 1.74
CA MET A 157 -0.50 9.59 2.33
C MET A 157 0.09 11.01 2.42
N ARG A 158 1.35 11.22 2.02
CA ARG A 158 1.98 12.55 1.96
C ARG A 158 1.21 13.45 0.99
N GLY A 159 0.75 14.61 1.46
CA GLY A 159 -0.11 15.53 0.71
C GLY A 159 -1.63 15.27 0.85
N TYR A 160 -2.03 14.10 1.37
CA TYR A 160 -3.45 13.71 1.48
C TYR A 160 -4.02 13.81 2.90
N THR A 161 -3.25 14.32 3.87
CA THR A 161 -3.72 14.55 5.24
C THR A 161 -3.68 16.03 5.59
N PRO A 162 -4.47 16.48 6.58
CA PRO A 162 -4.45 17.89 7.00
C PRO A 162 -3.05 18.40 7.38
N GLU A 163 -2.23 17.54 7.99
CA GLU A 163 -0.88 17.86 8.45
C GLU A 163 0.12 18.05 7.31
N THR A 164 -0.16 17.45 6.16
CA THR A 164 0.72 17.47 4.98
C THR A 164 0.10 18.18 3.78
N GLN A 165 -1.00 18.90 4.00
CA GLN A 165 -1.68 19.65 2.96
C GLN A 165 -0.73 20.66 2.28
N GLY A 166 -0.73 20.68 0.94
CA GLY A 166 0.16 21.52 0.15
C GLY A 166 1.46 20.81 -0.32
N CYS A 167 1.66 19.55 0.05
CA CYS A 167 2.71 18.70 -0.53
C CYS A 167 2.16 18.05 -1.81
N ASP A 168 2.08 18.82 -2.90
CA ASP A 168 1.43 18.39 -4.16
C ASP A 168 2.41 17.79 -5.17
N ASP A 169 3.67 17.61 -4.81
CA ASP A 169 4.72 16.97 -5.62
C ASP A 169 5.50 15.97 -4.76
N ILE A 170 6.32 15.13 -5.41
CA ILE A 170 7.16 14.16 -4.71
C ILE A 170 8.14 14.86 -3.78
N ASP A 171 8.16 14.47 -2.51
CA ASP A 171 9.00 15.02 -1.45
C ASP A 171 10.22 14.12 -1.23
N PHE A 172 11.29 14.35 -2.00
CA PHE A 172 12.51 13.55 -1.91
C PHE A 172 13.22 13.68 -0.55
N ASP A 173 13.15 14.85 0.08
CA ASP A 173 13.79 15.08 1.38
C ASP A 173 13.06 14.28 2.47
N PHE A 174 11.74 14.24 2.41
CA PHE A 174 10.91 13.38 3.27
C PHE A 174 11.21 11.88 3.06
N ILE A 175 11.28 11.42 1.79
CA ILE A 175 11.59 10.02 1.48
C ILE A 175 12.98 9.65 2.04
N HIS A 176 13.97 10.52 1.85
CA HIS A 176 15.32 10.31 2.33
C HIS A 176 15.36 10.24 3.87
N GLU A 177 14.79 11.24 4.54
CA GLU A 177 14.74 11.28 6.00
C GLU A 177 14.00 10.08 6.60
N LEU A 178 12.87 9.68 5.99
CA LEU A 178 12.13 8.48 6.39
C LEU A 178 12.99 7.23 6.23
N SER A 179 13.75 7.12 5.13
CA SER A 179 14.62 5.97 4.87
C SER A 179 15.77 5.81 5.87
N GLU A 180 16.25 6.94 6.44
CA GLU A 180 17.29 6.95 7.46
C GLU A 180 16.78 6.63 8.86
N LYS A 181 15.56 7.07 9.18
CA LYS A 181 15.00 7.01 10.55
C LYS A 181 14.08 5.83 10.81
N CYS A 182 13.41 5.33 9.77
CA CYS A 182 12.41 4.28 9.91
C CYS A 182 13.06 2.89 9.86
N PRO A 183 12.78 1.99 10.82
CA PRO A 183 13.34 0.63 10.82
C PRO A 183 12.73 -0.30 9.76
N ALA A 184 11.57 0.05 9.19
CA ALA A 184 10.92 -0.71 8.12
C ALA A 184 11.53 -0.40 6.74
N LYS A 185 11.23 -1.22 5.73
CA LYS A 185 11.56 -0.93 4.33
C LYS A 185 10.67 0.17 3.77
N ILE A 186 11.26 1.11 3.03
CA ILE A 186 10.49 2.24 2.48
C ILE A 186 10.08 1.95 1.03
N ILE A 187 8.82 2.23 0.73
CA ILE A 187 8.26 2.26 -0.63
C ILE A 187 7.86 3.72 -0.92
N ALA A 188 8.59 4.37 -1.81
CA ALA A 188 8.23 5.70 -2.29
C ALA A 188 6.97 5.59 -3.17
N GLU A 189 5.89 6.25 -2.77
CA GLU A 189 4.60 6.26 -3.46
C GLU A 189 3.93 7.62 -3.32
N GLY A 190 3.14 7.99 -4.31
CA GLY A 190 2.46 9.28 -4.37
C GLY A 190 3.25 10.33 -5.15
N HIS A 191 2.54 11.12 -5.96
CA HIS A 191 3.08 12.24 -6.73
C HIS A 191 4.24 11.93 -7.70
N ILE A 192 4.45 10.65 -8.04
CA ILE A 192 5.45 10.23 -9.03
C ILE A 192 4.79 10.28 -10.42
N HIS A 193 5.03 11.35 -11.17
CA HIS A 193 4.39 11.62 -12.45
C HIS A 193 5.29 11.35 -13.65
N TYR A 194 6.61 11.29 -13.44
CA TYR A 194 7.58 11.19 -14.53
C TYR A 194 8.65 10.12 -14.24
N PRO A 195 9.15 9.43 -15.28
CA PRO A 195 10.19 8.39 -15.13
C PRO A 195 11.45 8.89 -14.41
N GLU A 196 11.81 10.17 -14.58
CA GLU A 196 12.97 10.80 -13.95
C GLU A 196 12.80 10.89 -12.43
N GLN A 197 11.58 11.08 -11.95
CA GLN A 197 11.27 11.09 -10.51
C GLN A 197 11.42 9.68 -9.93
N ALA A 198 10.97 8.65 -10.66
CA ALA A 198 11.09 7.26 -10.21
C ALA A 198 12.53 6.74 -10.21
N LYS A 199 13.45 7.36 -10.97
CA LYS A 199 14.87 6.98 -11.01
C LYS A 199 15.71 7.62 -9.92
N LYS A 200 15.26 8.72 -9.34
CA LYS A 200 15.97 9.47 -8.30
C LYS A 200 15.83 8.81 -6.94
#